data_fedbbd7a1584bfe865ece0f30ead8d4d
#
_entry.id   fedbbd7a1584bfe865ece0f30ead8d4d
#
_cell.length_a   1.000
_cell.length_b   1.000
_cell.length_c   1.000
_cell.angle_alpha   90.00
_cell.angle_beta   90.00
_cell.angle_gamma   90.00
#
_symmetry.space_group_name_H-M   'P 1'
#
loop_
_entity.id
_entity.type
_entity.pdbx_description
1 polymer ?
#
loop_
_entity_poly.entity_id
_entity_poly.type
_entity_poly.pdbx_seq_one_letter_code
_entity_poly.pdbx_strand_id
1 'polypeptide(L)'
;MANIVNLDRVSKGYGAAGPLLTDVSLGLDDADRIGVVGLNGAGKSTLLRMLTRTEEPDDGRVTHRRDLRVAWLPQNLTLSPEATVRDVVLGTEWLAESMGAEHEWAGDAGVRAILDGLGMPHLGLDAPVGPMSGGERRRVALAALLVRDADLLILDEPTNHLDVSGVDWLARHLLGRKGAVVVVTHDRWFLDAVCTTTWEVADQTVRAYEGGYAAWILARAERERIAAATEARRQNLLRKEIAWLRRGPPARTSKPKFRIDAANALIADVPPPRDTMSLQRLATARLGKQVYDLEHVRLHAGPKTILEDATWQVGPGDRVAILGANGAGKTTLLRMLAGVTRPDSGRLITGSTVRPAFLSQELAELPSELRVLEAVEEVARRVRLGDREISAAQLAEVFGFDDRRLWTPVGDLSGGERRRLQMLRLLASEPNVLLLDEPTNDLDTDTLAALEDLLDSWPGTIVVASHDRYLIERVADTAYGMFGDGRLVHLPGGVDEYLARVNDRPGPGRTPASAAPTTAPAAGGMSAAEARQVRKELSRLERQVGKLEQKEAALLDQLAANATDYSRVAELDAQLTQVRGEREEAEQAWLTLADEIPAS
;
A
#
# COMPACT_ATOMS: atom_id res chain seq x y z
N MET A 1 18.00 -13.47 -22.23
CA MET A 1 17.76 -13.72 -20.79
C MET A 1 17.95 -15.21 -20.58
N ALA A 2 18.68 -15.60 -19.55
CA ALA A 2 18.93 -17.01 -19.26
C ALA A 2 18.07 -17.43 -18.07
N ASN A 3 17.31 -18.51 -18.23
CA ASN A 3 16.49 -19.05 -17.15
C ASN A 3 17.39 -19.53 -15.98
N ILE A 4 17.13 -19.03 -14.79
CA ILE A 4 17.92 -19.32 -13.57
C ILE A 4 17.17 -20.22 -12.58
N VAL A 5 15.84 -20.12 -12.52
CA VAL A 5 14.98 -20.98 -11.71
C VAL A 5 13.74 -21.37 -12.50
N ASN A 6 13.36 -22.63 -12.43
CA ASN A 6 12.13 -23.11 -13.05
C ASN A 6 11.33 -23.98 -12.07
N LEU A 7 10.05 -23.67 -11.91
CA LEU A 7 9.06 -24.46 -11.21
C LEU A 7 8.23 -25.19 -12.27
N ASP A 8 8.14 -26.50 -12.19
CA ASP A 8 7.39 -27.36 -13.11
C ASP A 8 6.31 -28.11 -12.36
N ARG A 9 5.05 -27.65 -12.51
CA ARG A 9 3.83 -28.21 -11.91
C ARG A 9 3.93 -28.44 -10.40
N VAL A 10 4.45 -27.47 -9.68
CA VAL A 10 4.70 -27.56 -8.24
C VAL A 10 3.40 -27.46 -7.47
N SER A 11 3.21 -28.39 -6.52
CA SER A 11 2.08 -28.36 -5.58
C SER A 11 2.60 -28.45 -4.15
N LYS A 12 1.95 -27.72 -3.22
CA LYS A 12 2.29 -27.71 -1.80
C LYS A 12 1.07 -27.50 -0.94
N GLY A 13 0.97 -28.27 0.15
CA GLY A 13 -0.07 -28.14 1.17
C GLY A 13 0.43 -28.45 2.56
N TYR A 14 -0.32 -28.07 3.59
CA TYR A 14 0.02 -28.32 4.99
C TYR A 14 -1.12 -29.04 5.69
N GLY A 15 -0.98 -30.35 5.86
CA GLY A 15 -1.88 -31.18 6.67
C GLY A 15 -3.36 -31.14 6.24
N ALA A 16 -4.26 -31.04 7.21
CA ALA A 16 -5.71 -31.09 6.99
C ALA A 16 -6.32 -29.83 6.33
N ALA A 17 -5.55 -28.75 6.18
CA ALA A 17 -6.04 -27.50 5.61
C ALA A 17 -6.19 -27.52 4.08
N GLY A 18 -5.76 -28.61 3.41
CA GLY A 18 -5.80 -28.77 1.96
C GLY A 18 -4.59 -28.14 1.23
N PRO A 19 -4.59 -28.19 -0.12
CA PRO A 19 -3.49 -27.64 -0.93
C PRO A 19 -3.49 -26.10 -0.82
N LEU A 20 -2.28 -25.55 -0.64
CA LEU A 20 -2.03 -24.11 -0.61
C LEU A 20 -1.65 -23.59 -2.01
N LEU A 21 -0.87 -24.37 -2.74
CA LEU A 21 -0.50 -24.13 -4.12
C LEU A 21 -0.69 -25.41 -4.92
N THR A 22 -1.22 -25.33 -6.15
CA THR A 22 -1.54 -26.48 -6.99
C THR A 22 -1.12 -26.21 -8.44
N ASP A 23 -0.34 -27.12 -9.01
CA ASP A 23 0.08 -27.16 -10.41
C ASP A 23 0.72 -25.83 -10.90
N VAL A 24 1.56 -25.23 -10.06
CA VAL A 24 2.22 -23.96 -10.36
C VAL A 24 3.42 -24.17 -11.27
N SER A 25 3.43 -23.50 -12.43
CA SER A 25 4.54 -23.55 -13.39
C SER A 25 5.00 -22.12 -13.68
N LEU A 26 6.26 -21.81 -13.32
CA LEU A 26 6.85 -20.47 -13.42
C LEU A 26 8.32 -20.58 -13.82
N GLY A 27 8.78 -19.64 -14.64
CA GLY A 27 10.20 -19.44 -14.96
C GLY A 27 10.70 -18.12 -14.41
N LEU A 28 11.95 -18.06 -14.00
CA LEU A 28 12.64 -16.87 -13.56
C LEU A 28 13.93 -16.70 -14.36
N ASP A 29 14.09 -15.57 -15.01
CA ASP A 29 15.26 -15.22 -15.79
C ASP A 29 16.25 -14.34 -15.02
N ASP A 30 17.47 -14.22 -15.50
CA ASP A 30 18.61 -13.56 -14.82
C ASP A 30 18.48 -12.05 -14.62
N ALA A 31 17.54 -11.39 -15.31
CA ALA A 31 17.29 -9.96 -15.22
C ALA A 31 15.90 -9.62 -14.66
N ASP A 32 15.13 -10.63 -14.24
CA ASP A 32 13.76 -10.45 -13.81
C ASP A 32 13.65 -9.63 -12.52
N ARG A 33 12.63 -8.79 -12.47
CA ARG A 33 12.24 -8.02 -11.28
C ARG A 33 10.78 -8.31 -11.00
N ILE A 34 10.55 -9.23 -10.08
CA ILE A 34 9.24 -9.81 -9.82
C ILE A 34 8.71 -9.33 -8.48
N GLY A 35 7.54 -8.70 -8.50
CA GLY A 35 6.75 -8.43 -7.31
C GLY A 35 5.76 -9.56 -7.05
N VAL A 36 5.68 -10.06 -5.82
CA VAL A 36 4.73 -11.12 -5.44
C VAL A 36 3.64 -10.51 -4.56
N VAL A 37 2.41 -10.59 -5.01
CA VAL A 37 1.23 -10.03 -4.34
C VAL A 37 0.19 -11.12 -4.04
N GLY A 38 -0.72 -10.84 -3.12
CA GLY A 38 -1.82 -11.75 -2.75
C GLY A 38 -2.22 -11.61 -1.29
N LEU A 39 -3.34 -12.21 -0.93
CA LEU A 39 -3.87 -12.17 0.44
C LEU A 39 -2.90 -12.78 1.46
N ASN A 40 -3.05 -12.37 2.72
CA ASN A 40 -2.31 -13.00 3.80
C ASN A 40 -2.72 -14.47 3.95
N GLY A 41 -1.73 -15.36 4.04
CA GLY A 41 -1.98 -16.81 4.06
C GLY A 41 -2.19 -17.47 2.70
N ALA A 42 -2.15 -16.73 1.58
CA ALA A 42 -2.32 -17.31 0.23
C ALA A 42 -1.15 -18.20 -0.24
N GLY A 43 -0.02 -18.21 0.49
CA GLY A 43 1.14 -19.05 0.12
C GLY A 43 2.35 -18.30 -0.43
N LYS A 44 2.38 -16.96 -0.33
CA LYS A 44 3.52 -16.14 -0.81
C LYS A 44 4.86 -16.62 -0.23
N SER A 45 4.98 -16.68 1.09
CA SER A 45 6.22 -17.13 1.75
C SER A 45 6.55 -18.60 1.48
N THR A 46 5.56 -19.46 1.23
CA THR A 46 5.76 -20.84 0.81
C THR A 46 6.36 -20.91 -0.60
N LEU A 47 5.85 -20.07 -1.52
CA LEU A 47 6.42 -19.93 -2.86
C LEU A 47 7.89 -19.49 -2.78
N LEU A 48 8.22 -18.50 -1.95
CA LEU A 48 9.62 -18.05 -1.76
C LEU A 48 10.51 -19.17 -1.18
N ARG A 49 10.01 -19.93 -0.21
CA ARG A 49 10.77 -21.08 0.36
C ARG A 49 11.04 -22.18 -0.67
N MET A 50 10.11 -22.43 -1.58
CA MET A 50 10.36 -23.35 -2.69
C MET A 50 11.35 -22.76 -3.71
N LEU A 51 11.26 -21.45 -4.03
CA LEU A 51 12.24 -20.78 -4.89
C LEU A 51 13.66 -20.82 -4.32
N THR A 52 13.81 -20.78 -2.99
CA THR A 52 15.13 -20.90 -2.32
C THR A 52 15.56 -22.32 -2.04
N ARG A 53 14.71 -23.32 -2.32
CA ARG A 53 14.90 -24.74 -1.93
C ARG A 53 15.06 -24.98 -0.43
N THR A 54 14.60 -24.06 0.40
CA THR A 54 14.52 -24.30 1.85
C THR A 54 13.30 -25.17 2.20
N GLU A 55 12.38 -25.32 1.25
CA GLU A 55 11.23 -26.23 1.36
C GLU A 55 11.03 -26.94 0.01
N GLU A 56 10.85 -28.25 0.04
CA GLU A 56 10.55 -29.04 -1.14
C GLU A 56 9.04 -29.06 -1.44
N PRO A 57 8.64 -29.05 -2.72
CA PRO A 57 7.25 -29.24 -3.11
C PRO A 57 6.78 -30.67 -2.77
N ASP A 58 5.47 -30.86 -2.58
CA ASP A 58 4.86 -32.17 -2.38
C ASP A 58 4.69 -32.91 -3.70
N ASP A 59 4.52 -32.16 -4.83
CA ASP A 59 4.50 -32.67 -6.19
C ASP A 59 5.13 -31.66 -7.14
N GLY A 60 5.60 -32.14 -8.30
CA GLY A 60 6.34 -31.32 -9.25
C GLY A 60 7.82 -31.17 -8.92
N ARG A 61 8.47 -30.17 -9.49
CA ARG A 61 9.92 -30.03 -9.37
C ARG A 61 10.37 -28.58 -9.45
N VAL A 62 11.33 -28.20 -8.59
CA VAL A 62 12.06 -26.91 -8.65
C VAL A 62 13.48 -27.18 -9.16
N THR A 63 13.88 -26.50 -10.23
CA THR A 63 15.22 -26.61 -10.82
C THR A 63 15.93 -25.27 -10.79
N HIS A 64 17.21 -25.27 -10.39
CA HIS A 64 18.08 -24.11 -10.39
C HIS A 64 19.16 -24.26 -11.46
N ARG A 65 19.59 -23.14 -12.03
CA ARG A 65 20.83 -23.08 -12.80
C ARG A 65 21.99 -23.57 -11.92
N ARG A 66 22.93 -24.27 -12.52
CA ARG A 66 24.14 -24.68 -11.79
C ARG A 66 24.88 -23.47 -11.22
N ASP A 67 25.38 -23.62 -10.01
CA ASP A 67 26.15 -22.60 -9.27
C ASP A 67 25.38 -21.27 -9.07
N LEU A 68 24.05 -21.30 -8.99
CA LEU A 68 23.21 -20.12 -8.71
C LEU A 68 23.41 -19.64 -7.27
N ARG A 69 23.89 -18.41 -7.11
CA ARG A 69 24.03 -17.75 -5.80
C ARG A 69 22.72 -17.08 -5.43
N VAL A 70 22.03 -17.62 -4.42
CA VAL A 70 20.75 -17.10 -3.92
C VAL A 70 20.98 -16.40 -2.58
N ALA A 71 20.49 -15.17 -2.46
CA ALA A 71 20.40 -14.46 -1.20
C ALA A 71 18.93 -14.24 -0.83
N TRP A 72 18.55 -14.61 0.39
CA TRP A 72 17.17 -14.55 0.85
C TRP A 72 17.02 -13.86 2.21
N LEU A 73 16.07 -12.90 2.30
CA LEU A 73 15.60 -12.28 3.53
C LEU A 73 14.27 -12.91 3.94
N PRO A 74 14.24 -13.81 4.93
CA PRO A 74 12.99 -14.40 5.42
C PRO A 74 12.21 -13.40 6.27
N GLN A 75 10.89 -13.64 6.40
CA GLN A 75 10.02 -12.83 7.25
C GLN A 75 10.44 -12.89 8.73
N ASN A 76 10.75 -14.08 9.24
CA ASN A 76 11.24 -14.29 10.61
C ASN A 76 12.75 -14.43 10.61
N LEU A 77 13.42 -13.53 11.30
CA LEU A 77 14.87 -13.47 11.38
C LEU A 77 15.34 -13.71 12.80
N THR A 78 16.22 -14.69 12.98
CA THR A 78 16.93 -14.93 14.24
C THR A 78 18.39 -14.54 14.07
N LEU A 79 18.80 -13.42 14.67
CA LEU A 79 20.20 -13.03 14.77
C LEU A 79 20.70 -13.36 16.17
N SER A 80 21.98 -13.78 16.29
CA SER A 80 22.59 -13.99 17.60
C SER A 80 22.63 -12.67 18.39
N PRO A 81 22.12 -12.63 19.63
CA PRO A 81 22.15 -11.39 20.42
C PRO A 81 23.55 -10.88 20.73
N GLU A 82 24.55 -11.76 20.69
CA GLU A 82 25.96 -11.45 20.98
C GLU A 82 26.72 -10.95 19.74
N ALA A 83 26.16 -11.14 18.53
CA ALA A 83 26.77 -10.68 17.30
C ALA A 83 26.82 -9.15 17.22
N THR A 84 27.85 -8.62 16.58
CA THR A 84 27.94 -7.22 16.20
C THR A 84 27.36 -7.00 14.81
N VAL A 85 27.08 -5.75 14.43
CA VAL A 85 26.68 -5.38 13.05
C VAL A 85 27.71 -5.88 12.06
N ARG A 86 28.99 -5.77 12.37
CA ARG A 86 30.10 -6.29 11.55
C ARG A 86 29.97 -7.79 11.33
N ASP A 87 29.70 -8.57 12.37
CA ASP A 87 29.58 -10.02 12.28
C ASP A 87 28.40 -10.43 11.40
N VAL A 88 27.29 -9.70 11.46
CA VAL A 88 26.10 -9.97 10.63
C VAL A 88 26.32 -9.53 9.19
N VAL A 89 26.90 -8.36 8.94
CA VAL A 89 27.03 -7.79 7.59
C VAL A 89 28.21 -8.40 6.84
N LEU A 90 29.33 -8.66 7.52
CA LEU A 90 30.58 -9.17 6.93
C LEU A 90 30.87 -10.62 7.31
N GLY A 91 30.26 -11.16 8.36
CA GLY A 91 30.57 -12.45 8.95
C GLY A 91 29.90 -13.63 8.27
N THR A 92 30.50 -14.81 8.53
CA THR A 92 30.19 -16.10 7.87
C THR A 92 29.10 -16.89 8.57
N GLU A 93 28.65 -16.55 9.75
CA GLU A 93 27.68 -17.37 10.54
C GLU A 93 26.33 -17.55 9.84
N TRP A 94 25.97 -16.67 8.95
CA TRP A 94 24.69 -16.73 8.22
C TRP A 94 24.78 -17.49 6.89
N LEU A 95 26.01 -17.84 6.45
CA LEU A 95 26.28 -18.41 5.13
C LEU A 95 27.35 -19.48 5.19
N ALA A 96 27.08 -20.53 5.89
CA ALA A 96 27.99 -21.70 5.96
C ALA A 96 28.34 -22.35 4.59
N GLU A 97 27.82 -21.84 3.48
CA GLU A 97 28.02 -22.47 2.16
C GLU A 97 28.63 -21.58 1.04
N SER A 98 29.04 -20.35 1.33
CA SER A 98 29.62 -19.47 0.29
C SER A 98 30.95 -18.86 0.75
N MET A 99 31.98 -19.66 0.83
CA MET A 99 33.36 -19.22 1.10
C MET A 99 34.00 -18.68 -0.18
N GLY A 100 34.35 -17.40 -0.19
CA GLY A 100 35.20 -16.80 -1.21
C GLY A 100 35.51 -15.33 -0.94
N ALA A 101 36.75 -15.07 -0.50
CA ALA A 101 37.47 -13.80 -0.49
C ALA A 101 37.12 -12.76 0.63
N GLU A 102 37.78 -12.91 1.76
CA GLU A 102 37.77 -12.02 2.91
C GLU A 102 38.43 -10.64 2.70
N HIS A 103 38.98 -10.30 1.56
CA HIS A 103 39.98 -9.22 1.47
C HIS A 103 39.61 -7.97 0.67
N GLU A 104 38.49 -7.90 0.00
CA GLU A 104 38.14 -6.72 -0.83
C GLU A 104 36.93 -5.90 -0.34
N TRP A 105 36.21 -6.37 0.63
CA TRP A 105 34.98 -5.70 1.16
C TRP A 105 35.26 -4.67 2.25
N ALA A 106 36.50 -4.54 2.65
CA ALA A 106 36.96 -3.61 3.69
C ALA A 106 36.99 -2.12 3.28
N GLY A 107 36.40 -1.78 2.13
CA GLY A 107 36.08 -0.39 1.86
C GLY A 107 34.84 0.00 2.67
N ASP A 108 35.03 0.26 3.96
CA ASP A 108 34.09 0.82 4.95
C ASP A 108 32.98 1.75 4.36
N ALA A 109 33.24 2.36 3.20
CA ALA A 109 32.36 3.30 2.51
C ALA A 109 31.12 2.64 1.88
N GLY A 110 31.22 1.44 1.32
CA GLY A 110 30.09 0.76 0.66
C GLY A 110 29.07 0.23 1.66
N VAL A 111 29.54 -0.44 2.71
CA VAL A 111 28.70 -0.92 3.81
C VAL A 111 28.05 0.26 4.53
N ARG A 112 28.81 1.33 4.77
CA ARG A 112 28.32 2.54 5.41
C ARG A 112 27.26 3.22 4.56
N ALA A 113 27.44 3.32 3.25
CA ALA A 113 26.43 3.86 2.33
C ALA A 113 25.13 3.06 2.35
N ILE A 114 25.20 1.73 2.51
CA ILE A 114 23.99 0.88 2.64
C ILE A 114 23.32 1.11 4.00
N LEU A 115 24.07 1.14 5.10
CA LEU A 115 23.51 1.41 6.43
C LEU A 115 22.89 2.82 6.51
N ASP A 116 23.57 3.82 5.96
CA ASP A 116 23.05 5.19 5.89
C ASP A 116 21.76 5.25 5.07
N GLY A 117 21.74 4.59 3.91
CA GLY A 117 20.59 4.52 3.03
C GLY A 117 19.38 3.81 3.64
N LEU A 118 19.62 2.85 4.54
CA LEU A 118 18.59 2.18 5.32
C LEU A 118 18.19 2.94 6.60
N GLY A 119 18.61 4.19 6.75
CA GLY A 119 18.26 5.05 7.88
C GLY A 119 18.97 4.71 9.19
N MET A 120 20.19 4.18 9.13
CA MET A 120 21.00 3.80 10.29
C MET A 120 22.38 4.51 10.34
N PRO A 121 22.46 5.84 10.09
CA PRO A 121 23.74 6.55 10.03
C PRO A 121 24.49 6.59 11.37
N HIS A 122 23.78 6.37 12.48
CA HIS A 122 24.33 6.38 13.83
C HIS A 122 24.89 5.01 14.27
N LEU A 123 24.67 3.97 13.47
CA LEU A 123 25.03 2.60 13.85
C LEU A 123 26.50 2.32 13.51
N GLY A 124 27.29 2.08 14.54
CA GLY A 124 28.69 1.62 14.37
C GLY A 124 28.72 0.14 13.99
N LEU A 125 29.74 -0.26 13.21
CA LEU A 125 29.90 -1.68 12.84
C LEU A 125 30.15 -2.57 14.06
N ASP A 126 30.72 -2.05 15.13
CA ASP A 126 30.98 -2.80 16.36
C ASP A 126 29.79 -2.75 17.37
N ALA A 127 28.66 -2.17 16.97
CA ALA A 127 27.46 -2.13 17.80
C ALA A 127 26.85 -3.53 17.96
N PRO A 128 26.51 -3.97 19.21
CA PRO A 128 25.91 -5.26 19.44
C PRO A 128 24.45 -5.29 18.93
N VAL A 129 24.05 -6.40 18.33
CA VAL A 129 22.70 -6.58 17.74
C VAL A 129 21.63 -6.85 18.81
N GLY A 130 22.02 -7.41 19.96
CA GLY A 130 21.08 -7.79 21.03
C GLY A 130 20.18 -6.66 21.54
N PRO A 131 20.71 -5.45 21.84
CA PRO A 131 19.93 -4.31 22.32
C PRO A 131 19.04 -3.65 21.27
N MET A 132 19.20 -3.99 19.99
CA MET A 132 18.48 -3.36 18.88
C MET A 132 17.00 -3.74 18.86
N SER A 133 16.16 -2.82 18.41
CA SER A 133 14.76 -3.09 18.10
C SER A 133 14.63 -4.13 16.97
N GLY A 134 13.46 -4.76 16.87
CA GLY A 134 13.17 -5.71 15.78
C GLY A 134 13.37 -5.09 14.39
N GLY A 135 12.96 -3.83 14.22
CA GLY A 135 13.14 -3.08 12.98
C GLY A 135 14.61 -2.80 12.64
N GLU A 136 15.43 -2.43 13.63
CA GLU A 136 16.88 -2.24 13.42
C GLU A 136 17.57 -3.54 13.05
N ARG A 137 17.27 -4.63 13.75
CA ARG A 137 17.80 -5.97 13.43
C ARG A 137 17.46 -6.39 12.00
N ARG A 138 16.21 -6.13 11.56
CA ARG A 138 15.78 -6.43 10.20
C ARG A 138 16.51 -5.59 9.15
N ARG A 139 16.74 -4.32 9.41
CA ARG A 139 17.53 -3.44 8.53
C ARG A 139 19.00 -3.86 8.44
N VAL A 140 19.60 -4.28 9.54
CA VAL A 140 20.97 -4.85 9.56
C VAL A 140 21.04 -6.11 8.71
N ALA A 141 20.06 -7.01 8.81
CA ALA A 141 20.00 -8.21 7.97
C ALA A 141 19.79 -7.88 6.49
N LEU A 142 18.94 -6.91 6.18
CA LEU A 142 18.78 -6.43 4.82
C LEU A 142 20.10 -5.85 4.28
N ALA A 143 20.83 -5.05 5.07
CA ALA A 143 22.14 -4.55 4.71
C ALA A 143 23.11 -5.69 4.38
N ALA A 144 23.15 -6.73 5.21
CA ALA A 144 23.97 -7.92 5.00
C ALA A 144 23.71 -8.61 3.65
N LEU A 145 22.46 -8.62 3.19
CA LEU A 145 22.11 -9.19 1.89
C LEU A 145 22.43 -8.28 0.72
N LEU A 146 22.26 -6.97 0.89
CA LEU A 146 22.53 -5.98 -0.16
C LEU A 146 24.02 -5.82 -0.45
N VAL A 147 24.88 -6.04 0.54
CA VAL A 147 26.35 -6.05 0.36
C VAL A 147 26.80 -7.20 -0.54
N ARG A 148 26.05 -8.30 -0.63
CA ARG A 148 26.46 -9.51 -1.34
C ARG A 148 26.21 -9.45 -2.83
N ASP A 149 27.10 -10.07 -3.58
CA ASP A 149 26.93 -10.31 -5.00
C ASP A 149 26.17 -11.63 -5.21
N ALA A 150 24.84 -11.57 -5.32
CA ALA A 150 23.97 -12.71 -5.57
C ALA A 150 23.31 -12.60 -6.96
N ASP A 151 23.16 -13.74 -7.65
CA ASP A 151 22.51 -13.83 -8.95
C ASP A 151 20.98 -13.73 -8.82
N LEU A 152 20.44 -14.16 -7.66
CA LEU A 152 19.03 -14.07 -7.29
C LEU A 152 18.90 -13.53 -5.87
N LEU A 153 18.19 -12.42 -5.73
CA LEU A 153 17.85 -11.81 -4.45
C LEU A 153 16.36 -11.98 -4.19
N ILE A 154 16.03 -12.62 -3.07
CA ILE A 154 14.64 -12.84 -2.64
C ILE A 154 14.39 -12.07 -1.34
N LEU A 155 13.39 -11.20 -1.34
CA LEU A 155 13.08 -10.32 -0.21
C LEU A 155 11.62 -10.53 0.21
N ASP A 156 11.41 -10.92 1.46
CA ASP A 156 10.06 -11.05 2.05
C ASP A 156 9.77 -9.84 2.95
N GLU A 157 8.89 -8.94 2.50
CA GLU A 157 8.49 -7.69 3.15
C GLU A 157 9.69 -6.78 3.53
N PRO A 158 10.59 -6.41 2.59
CA PRO A 158 11.77 -5.62 2.90
C PRO A 158 11.46 -4.17 3.25
N THR A 159 10.31 -3.65 2.85
CA THR A 159 9.88 -2.27 3.08
C THR A 159 9.33 -2.06 4.49
N ASN A 160 8.93 -3.13 5.18
CA ASN A 160 8.48 -3.04 6.57
C ASN A 160 9.58 -2.47 7.46
N HIS A 161 9.23 -1.52 8.32
CA HIS A 161 10.15 -0.79 9.21
C HIS A 161 11.15 0.16 8.51
N LEU A 162 11.03 0.38 7.21
CA LEU A 162 11.72 1.46 6.52
C LEU A 162 10.82 2.70 6.51
N ASP A 163 11.43 3.88 6.61
CA ASP A 163 10.73 5.12 6.33
C ASP A 163 10.73 5.43 4.82
N VAL A 164 10.01 6.46 4.42
CA VAL A 164 9.87 6.84 3.00
C VAL A 164 11.22 7.01 2.31
N SER A 165 12.22 7.56 3.03
CA SER A 165 13.58 7.75 2.50
C SER A 165 14.31 6.43 2.31
N GLY A 166 14.16 5.49 3.26
CA GLY A 166 14.74 4.16 3.20
C GLY A 166 14.13 3.32 2.07
N VAL A 167 12.81 3.40 1.87
CA VAL A 167 12.10 2.72 0.77
C VAL A 167 12.57 3.26 -0.58
N ASP A 168 12.65 4.58 -0.75
CA ASP A 168 13.13 5.23 -1.96
C ASP A 168 14.60 4.88 -2.26
N TRP A 169 15.44 4.87 -1.24
CA TRP A 169 16.83 4.47 -1.38
C TRP A 169 16.95 2.99 -1.80
N LEU A 170 16.18 2.09 -1.15
CA LEU A 170 16.18 0.66 -1.47
C LEU A 170 15.73 0.42 -2.91
N ALA A 171 14.69 1.09 -3.37
CA ALA A 171 14.22 1.01 -4.75
C ALA A 171 15.33 1.39 -5.75
N ARG A 172 15.99 2.54 -5.54
CA ARG A 172 17.10 2.99 -6.39
C ARG A 172 18.29 2.02 -6.35
N HIS A 173 18.62 1.48 -5.18
CA HIS A 173 19.71 0.51 -5.02
C HIS A 173 19.42 -0.77 -5.81
N LEU A 174 18.19 -1.31 -5.72
CA LEU A 174 17.80 -2.53 -6.44
C LEU A 174 17.71 -2.30 -7.96
N LEU A 175 17.30 -1.12 -8.42
CA LEU A 175 17.31 -0.78 -9.84
C LEU A 175 18.72 -0.76 -10.44
N GLY A 176 19.71 -0.34 -9.68
CA GLY A 176 21.12 -0.35 -10.09
C GLY A 176 21.80 -1.72 -9.99
N ARG A 177 21.19 -2.70 -9.32
CA ARG A 177 21.76 -4.02 -9.10
C ARG A 177 21.65 -4.91 -10.35
N LYS A 178 22.69 -5.73 -10.59
CA LYS A 178 22.64 -6.84 -11.55
C LYS A 178 22.02 -8.07 -10.87
N GLY A 179 21.44 -8.97 -11.68
CA GLY A 179 20.78 -10.19 -11.20
C GLY A 179 19.28 -10.03 -10.97
N ALA A 180 18.60 -11.17 -10.82
CA ALA A 180 17.17 -11.22 -10.61
C ALA A 180 16.78 -10.79 -9.19
N VAL A 181 15.60 -10.17 -9.07
CA VAL A 181 15.02 -9.77 -7.78
C VAL A 181 13.58 -10.29 -7.71
N VAL A 182 13.27 -11.00 -6.63
CA VAL A 182 11.89 -11.39 -6.28
C VAL A 182 11.56 -10.74 -4.94
N VAL A 183 10.50 -9.94 -4.90
CA VAL A 183 10.10 -9.24 -3.68
C VAL A 183 8.63 -9.50 -3.36
N VAL A 184 8.35 -9.91 -2.14
CA VAL A 184 7.01 -9.87 -1.56
C VAL A 184 6.90 -8.57 -0.79
N THR A 185 5.96 -7.71 -1.14
CA THR A 185 5.67 -6.50 -0.38
C THR A 185 4.25 -6.02 -0.62
N HIS A 186 3.72 -5.30 0.34
CA HIS A 186 2.45 -4.58 0.23
C HIS A 186 2.65 -3.10 -0.13
N ASP A 187 3.89 -2.63 -0.25
CA ASP A 187 4.22 -1.29 -0.70
C ASP A 187 4.05 -1.18 -2.22
N ARG A 188 2.95 -0.55 -2.60
CA ARG A 188 2.49 -0.43 -3.99
C ARG A 188 3.44 0.45 -4.82
N TRP A 189 3.90 1.55 -4.24
CA TRP A 189 4.86 2.42 -4.90
C TRP A 189 6.17 1.67 -5.20
N PHE A 190 6.65 0.88 -4.25
CA PHE A 190 7.86 0.08 -4.44
C PHE A 190 7.69 -0.96 -5.55
N LEU A 191 6.52 -1.61 -5.63
CA LEU A 191 6.20 -2.55 -6.71
C LEU A 191 6.23 -1.87 -8.08
N ASP A 192 5.64 -0.68 -8.21
CA ASP A 192 5.66 0.08 -9.46
C ASP A 192 7.05 0.60 -9.81
N ALA A 193 7.84 1.01 -8.82
CA ALA A 193 9.18 1.55 -9.04
C ALA A 193 10.21 0.48 -9.43
N VAL A 194 10.10 -0.75 -8.89
CA VAL A 194 11.15 -1.79 -9.01
C VAL A 194 10.76 -2.93 -9.92
N CYS A 195 9.48 -3.37 -9.91
CA CYS A 195 9.07 -4.62 -10.54
C CYS A 195 8.61 -4.42 -11.98
N THR A 196 9.09 -5.27 -12.88
CA THR A 196 8.67 -5.35 -14.28
C THR A 196 7.60 -6.41 -14.51
N THR A 197 7.42 -7.31 -13.55
CA THR A 197 6.43 -8.39 -13.59
C THR A 197 5.84 -8.55 -12.19
N THR A 198 4.54 -8.79 -12.10
CA THR A 198 3.84 -9.07 -10.84
C THR A 198 3.27 -10.48 -10.85
N TRP A 199 3.60 -11.27 -9.83
CA TRP A 199 3.02 -12.59 -9.58
C TRP A 199 1.91 -12.48 -8.54
N GLU A 200 0.68 -12.75 -8.94
CA GLU A 200 -0.47 -12.84 -8.03
C GLU A 200 -0.62 -14.27 -7.51
N VAL A 201 -0.52 -14.45 -6.20
CA VAL A 201 -0.80 -15.71 -5.52
C VAL A 201 -2.25 -15.69 -5.04
N ALA A 202 -3.13 -16.38 -5.76
CA ALA A 202 -4.55 -16.45 -5.46
C ALA A 202 -5.17 -17.76 -5.96
N ASP A 203 -6.26 -18.21 -5.33
CA ASP A 203 -7.00 -19.41 -5.75
C ASP A 203 -6.09 -20.65 -5.90
N GLN A 204 -5.13 -20.82 -4.98
CA GLN A 204 -4.14 -21.92 -4.98
C GLN A 204 -3.20 -21.95 -6.20
N THR A 205 -3.16 -20.89 -7.01
CA THR A 205 -2.32 -20.80 -8.19
C THR A 205 -1.52 -19.48 -8.20
N VAL A 206 -0.59 -19.37 -9.14
CA VAL A 206 0.18 -18.14 -9.36
C VAL A 206 -0.02 -17.67 -10.78
N ARG A 207 -0.41 -16.40 -10.93
CA ARG A 207 -0.59 -15.76 -12.24
C ARG A 207 0.43 -14.64 -12.41
N ALA A 208 1.08 -14.63 -13.57
CA ALA A 208 2.04 -13.57 -13.90
C ALA A 208 1.36 -12.46 -14.73
N TYR A 209 1.67 -11.23 -14.41
CA TYR A 209 1.23 -10.03 -15.10
C TYR A 209 2.44 -9.16 -15.45
N GLU A 210 2.49 -8.63 -16.66
CA GLU A 210 3.51 -7.66 -17.04
C GLU A 210 3.25 -6.32 -16.36
N GLY A 211 4.31 -5.72 -15.77
CA GLY A 211 4.27 -4.46 -15.05
C GLY A 211 4.20 -4.60 -13.53
N GLY A 212 4.18 -3.45 -12.86
CA GLY A 212 4.09 -3.31 -11.40
C GLY A 212 2.67 -3.41 -10.86
N TYR A 213 2.42 -2.76 -9.71
CA TYR A 213 1.14 -2.79 -9.02
C TYR A 213 0.00 -2.20 -9.86
N ALA A 214 0.21 -1.03 -10.50
CA ALA A 214 -0.81 -0.36 -11.30
C ALA A 214 -1.29 -1.24 -12.48
N ALA A 215 -0.38 -1.90 -13.17
CA ALA A 215 -0.72 -2.81 -14.26
C ALA A 215 -1.49 -4.04 -13.75
N TRP A 216 -1.09 -4.61 -12.63
CA TRP A 216 -1.77 -5.73 -11.99
C TRP A 216 -3.21 -5.40 -11.57
N ILE A 217 -3.44 -4.22 -10.95
CA ILE A 217 -4.77 -3.78 -10.51
C ILE A 217 -5.72 -3.63 -11.71
N LEU A 218 -5.25 -3.05 -12.81
CA LEU A 218 -6.05 -2.92 -14.04
C LEU A 218 -6.40 -4.29 -14.64
N ALA A 219 -5.42 -5.19 -14.74
CA ALA A 219 -5.64 -6.54 -15.25
C ALA A 219 -6.59 -7.35 -14.35
N ARG A 220 -6.49 -7.19 -13.03
CA ARG A 220 -7.40 -7.80 -12.05
C ARG A 220 -8.84 -7.27 -12.20
N ALA A 221 -9.01 -5.96 -12.29
CA ALA A 221 -10.33 -5.34 -12.47
C ALA A 221 -11.00 -5.81 -13.77
N GLU A 222 -10.25 -5.89 -14.87
CA GLU A 222 -10.77 -6.39 -16.15
C GLU A 222 -11.15 -7.88 -16.07
N ARG A 223 -10.35 -8.71 -15.40
CA ARG A 223 -10.66 -10.12 -15.16
C ARG A 223 -11.95 -10.28 -14.34
N GLU A 224 -12.10 -9.50 -13.26
CA GLU A 224 -13.31 -9.52 -12.43
C GLU A 224 -14.54 -9.06 -13.22
N ARG A 225 -14.39 -8.05 -14.06
CA ARG A 225 -15.44 -7.59 -14.97
C ARG A 225 -15.89 -8.67 -15.95
N ILE A 226 -14.94 -9.38 -16.57
CA ILE A 226 -15.21 -10.49 -17.49
C ILE A 226 -15.87 -11.66 -16.74
N ALA A 227 -15.38 -12.00 -15.56
CA ALA A 227 -15.97 -13.05 -14.72
C ALA A 227 -17.42 -12.71 -14.32
N ALA A 228 -17.68 -11.48 -13.89
CA ALA A 228 -19.03 -11.01 -13.55
C ALA A 228 -19.98 -11.04 -14.76
N ALA A 229 -19.52 -10.63 -15.95
CA ALA A 229 -20.32 -10.70 -17.17
C ALA A 229 -20.62 -12.16 -17.57
N THR A 230 -19.65 -13.07 -17.42
CA THR A 230 -19.82 -14.50 -17.69
C THR A 230 -20.81 -15.12 -16.71
N GLU A 231 -20.69 -14.79 -15.43
CA GLU A 231 -21.61 -15.25 -14.39
C GLU A 231 -23.03 -14.73 -14.61
N ALA A 232 -23.20 -13.47 -14.99
CA ALA A 232 -24.51 -12.92 -15.33
C ALA A 232 -25.15 -13.65 -16.52
N ARG A 233 -24.35 -14.00 -17.54
CA ARG A 233 -24.82 -14.84 -18.67
C ARG A 233 -25.22 -16.25 -18.20
N ARG A 234 -24.40 -16.87 -17.34
CA ARG A 234 -24.68 -18.18 -16.75
C ARG A 234 -25.99 -18.18 -15.96
N GLN A 235 -26.17 -17.17 -15.10
CA GLN A 235 -27.40 -17.02 -14.31
C GLN A 235 -28.64 -16.79 -15.19
N ASN A 236 -28.53 -16.05 -16.28
CA ASN A 236 -29.61 -15.87 -17.23
C ASN A 236 -29.98 -17.19 -17.95
N LEU A 237 -28.97 -18.00 -18.32
CA LEU A 237 -29.21 -19.34 -18.87
C LEU A 237 -29.90 -20.25 -17.84
N LEU A 238 -29.38 -20.25 -16.59
CA LEU A 238 -29.96 -21.02 -15.49
C LEU A 238 -31.44 -20.65 -15.24
N ARG A 239 -31.77 -19.34 -15.20
CA ARG A 239 -33.16 -18.87 -15.07
C ARG A 239 -34.04 -19.38 -16.22
N LYS A 240 -33.52 -19.35 -17.44
CA LYS A 240 -34.26 -19.87 -18.62
C LYS A 240 -34.49 -21.39 -18.52
N GLU A 241 -33.47 -22.15 -18.12
CA GLU A 241 -33.60 -23.60 -17.94
C GLU A 241 -34.51 -23.97 -16.76
N ILE A 242 -34.44 -23.27 -15.63
CA ILE A 242 -35.36 -23.45 -14.49
C ILE A 242 -36.80 -23.10 -14.90
N ALA A 243 -37.00 -22.00 -15.63
CA ALA A 243 -38.31 -21.61 -16.13
C ALA A 243 -38.87 -22.66 -17.10
N TRP A 244 -38.03 -23.24 -17.95
CA TRP A 244 -38.41 -24.35 -18.84
C TRP A 244 -38.72 -25.63 -18.06
N LEU A 245 -37.94 -25.99 -17.03
CA LEU A 245 -38.19 -27.13 -16.15
C LEU A 245 -39.52 -27.00 -15.38
N ARG A 246 -39.87 -25.79 -14.95
CA ARG A 246 -41.14 -25.49 -14.23
C ARG A 246 -42.36 -25.55 -15.14
N ARG A 247 -42.22 -25.23 -16.43
CA ARG A 247 -43.27 -25.43 -17.42
C ARG A 247 -43.38 -26.94 -17.67
N GLY A 248 -44.46 -27.58 -17.24
CA GLY A 248 -44.68 -29.01 -17.46
C GLY A 248 -44.35 -29.47 -18.89
N PRO A 249 -44.00 -30.75 -19.12
CA PRO A 249 -43.78 -31.25 -20.47
C PRO A 249 -45.08 -31.15 -21.27
N PRO A 250 -45.04 -30.79 -22.58
CA PRO A 250 -46.19 -30.94 -23.45
C PRO A 250 -46.64 -32.42 -23.42
N ALA A 251 -47.98 -32.63 -23.42
CA ALA A 251 -48.59 -33.94 -23.25
C ALA A 251 -48.11 -34.93 -24.32
N ARG A 252 -47.04 -35.64 -24.12
CA ARG A 252 -46.45 -36.79 -24.86
C ARG A 252 -44.93 -36.86 -24.92
N THR A 253 -44.17 -35.98 -24.27
CA THR A 253 -42.68 -36.08 -24.30
C THR A 253 -42.08 -35.97 -22.90
N SER A 254 -41.19 -36.91 -22.54
CA SER A 254 -40.35 -36.81 -21.32
C SER A 254 -39.30 -35.71 -21.48
N LYS A 255 -38.99 -34.98 -20.40
CA LYS A 255 -37.91 -33.99 -20.41
C LYS A 255 -36.55 -34.69 -20.65
N PRO A 256 -35.72 -34.22 -21.59
CA PRO A 256 -34.43 -34.84 -21.85
C PRO A 256 -33.52 -34.79 -20.61
N LYS A 257 -32.97 -35.95 -20.19
CA LYS A 257 -32.17 -36.10 -18.97
C LYS A 257 -30.94 -35.21 -18.99
N PHE A 258 -30.30 -35.03 -20.16
CA PHE A 258 -29.09 -34.18 -20.31
C PHE A 258 -29.34 -32.70 -19.95
N ARG A 259 -30.55 -32.15 -20.16
CA ARG A 259 -30.92 -30.77 -19.77
C ARG A 259 -31.13 -30.62 -18.28
N ILE A 260 -31.64 -31.65 -17.62
CA ILE A 260 -31.75 -31.69 -16.17
C ILE A 260 -30.35 -31.77 -15.54
N ASP A 261 -29.48 -32.60 -16.07
CA ASP A 261 -28.09 -32.75 -15.61
C ASP A 261 -27.30 -31.46 -15.85
N ALA A 262 -27.49 -30.77 -16.97
CA ALA A 262 -26.85 -29.47 -17.26
C ALA A 262 -27.33 -28.35 -16.30
N ALA A 263 -28.66 -28.31 -15.99
CA ALA A 263 -29.19 -27.35 -15.02
C ALA A 263 -28.65 -27.63 -13.59
N ASN A 264 -28.53 -28.90 -13.21
CA ASN A 264 -27.96 -29.28 -11.91
C ASN A 264 -26.46 -28.95 -11.82
N ALA A 265 -25.70 -29.14 -12.89
CA ALA A 265 -24.29 -28.74 -12.95
C ALA A 265 -24.13 -27.19 -12.82
N LEU A 266 -25.01 -26.41 -13.46
CA LEU A 266 -25.02 -24.96 -13.34
C LEU A 266 -25.41 -24.46 -11.93
N ILE A 267 -26.26 -25.21 -11.21
CA ILE A 267 -26.64 -24.89 -9.82
C ILE A 267 -25.50 -25.21 -8.84
N ALA A 268 -24.78 -26.33 -9.08
CA ALA A 268 -23.70 -26.76 -8.20
C ALA A 268 -22.47 -25.83 -8.22
N ASP A 269 -22.32 -25.05 -9.30
CA ASP A 269 -21.16 -24.18 -9.53
C ASP A 269 -21.49 -22.69 -9.29
N VAL A 270 -22.29 -22.35 -8.27
CA VAL A 270 -22.59 -20.95 -7.87
C VAL A 270 -21.52 -20.44 -6.90
N PRO A 271 -20.67 -19.46 -7.30
CA PRO A 271 -19.79 -18.77 -6.36
C PRO A 271 -20.62 -17.99 -5.33
N PRO A 272 -20.17 -17.87 -4.08
CA PRO A 272 -20.85 -17.05 -3.10
C PRO A 272 -20.88 -15.59 -3.56
N PRO A 273 -22.02 -14.85 -3.38
CA PRO A 273 -22.10 -13.45 -3.73
C PRO A 273 -21.09 -12.64 -2.90
N ARG A 274 -20.21 -11.89 -3.57
CA ARG A 274 -19.38 -10.86 -2.93
C ARG A 274 -20.22 -9.61 -2.77
N ASP A 275 -20.67 -9.35 -1.56
CA ASP A 275 -21.38 -8.11 -1.22
C ASP A 275 -20.34 -7.00 -0.96
N THR A 276 -20.08 -6.19 -1.97
CA THR A 276 -19.36 -4.92 -1.82
C THR A 276 -20.36 -3.86 -1.33
N MET A 277 -20.67 -3.88 -0.05
CA MET A 277 -21.36 -2.76 0.57
C MET A 277 -20.41 -1.55 0.62
N SER A 278 -20.79 -0.49 -0.06
CA SER A 278 -20.15 0.81 0.01
C SER A 278 -20.24 1.36 1.43
N LEU A 279 -19.10 1.47 2.12
CA LEU A 279 -18.90 2.10 3.44
C LEU A 279 -19.17 3.63 3.44
N GLN A 280 -19.80 4.14 2.41
CA GLN A 280 -19.84 5.54 2.01
C GLN A 280 -20.47 6.55 2.98
N ARG A 281 -20.94 6.17 4.19
CA ARG A 281 -21.54 7.16 5.12
C ARG A 281 -21.48 6.72 6.58
N LEU A 282 -20.29 6.66 7.16
CA LEU A 282 -20.18 6.72 8.63
C LEU A 282 -20.55 8.15 9.06
N ALA A 283 -21.68 8.31 9.74
CA ALA A 283 -22.09 9.61 10.26
C ALA A 283 -21.22 9.97 11.46
N THR A 284 -20.38 10.99 11.28
CA THR A 284 -19.59 11.52 12.39
C THR A 284 -20.35 12.62 13.13
N ALA A 285 -20.11 12.75 14.42
CA ALA A 285 -20.60 13.88 15.20
C ALA A 285 -20.09 15.20 14.59
N ARG A 286 -20.96 16.24 14.56
CA ARG A 286 -20.63 17.53 13.96
C ARG A 286 -19.42 18.16 14.65
N LEU A 287 -18.36 18.50 13.90
CA LEU A 287 -17.22 19.27 14.37
C LEU A 287 -17.56 20.76 14.52
N GLY A 288 -17.04 21.37 15.57
CA GLY A 288 -17.04 22.83 15.74
C GLY A 288 -16.02 23.50 14.80
N LYS A 289 -15.86 24.81 14.93
CA LYS A 289 -14.93 25.59 14.11
C LYS A 289 -13.45 25.34 14.43
N GLN A 290 -13.13 24.81 15.59
CA GLN A 290 -11.76 24.56 16.10
C GLN A 290 -11.61 23.08 16.41
N VAL A 291 -10.54 22.48 15.94
CA VAL A 291 -10.20 21.07 16.22
C VAL A 291 -8.97 21.01 17.10
N TYR A 292 -7.80 21.37 16.60
CA TYR A 292 -6.58 21.50 17.38
C TYR A 292 -5.89 22.83 17.08
N ASP A 293 -5.37 23.47 18.14
CA ASP A 293 -4.59 24.68 18.06
C ASP A 293 -3.38 24.57 19.00
N LEU A 294 -2.19 24.54 18.42
CA LEU A 294 -0.92 24.47 19.12
C LEU A 294 -0.34 25.89 19.19
N GLU A 295 -0.12 26.39 20.40
CA GLU A 295 0.48 27.69 20.65
C GLU A 295 1.81 27.53 21.37
N HIS A 296 2.90 27.81 20.67
CA HIS A 296 4.26 27.78 21.22
C HIS A 296 4.59 26.47 21.94
N VAL A 297 4.18 25.33 21.36
CA VAL A 297 4.29 24.00 21.97
C VAL A 297 5.73 23.51 21.91
N ARG A 298 6.23 23.07 23.07
CA ARG A 298 7.46 22.28 23.20
C ARG A 298 7.11 20.87 23.66
N LEU A 299 7.73 19.89 23.00
CA LEU A 299 7.47 18.46 23.24
C LEU A 299 8.76 17.66 23.16
N HIS A 300 9.04 16.85 24.19
CA HIS A 300 10.18 15.94 24.25
C HIS A 300 9.73 14.48 24.34
N ALA A 301 10.59 13.59 23.88
CA ALA A 301 10.49 12.16 24.14
C ALA A 301 11.82 11.69 24.75
N GLY A 302 11.87 11.58 26.08
CA GLY A 302 13.12 11.40 26.80
C GLY A 302 14.10 12.57 26.55
N PRO A 303 15.33 12.30 26.14
CA PRO A 303 16.31 13.36 25.87
C PRO A 303 16.11 14.06 24.50
N LYS A 304 15.22 13.54 23.66
CA LYS A 304 15.05 14.01 22.28
C LYS A 304 13.96 15.11 22.21
N THR A 305 14.32 16.26 21.62
CA THR A 305 13.36 17.31 21.27
C THR A 305 12.58 16.90 20.04
N ILE A 306 11.25 16.83 20.17
CA ILE A 306 10.32 16.49 19.09
C ILE A 306 9.76 17.75 18.44
N LEU A 307 9.32 18.70 19.26
CA LEU A 307 8.88 20.02 18.83
C LEU A 307 9.53 21.08 19.71
N GLU A 308 9.96 22.17 19.08
CA GLU A 308 10.48 23.34 19.77
C GLU A 308 9.77 24.59 19.24
N ASP A 309 8.97 25.22 20.10
CA ASP A 309 8.18 26.41 19.77
C ASP A 309 7.24 26.24 18.57
N ALA A 310 6.52 25.12 18.53
CA ALA A 310 5.63 24.82 17.41
C ALA A 310 4.28 25.56 17.56
N THR A 311 3.90 26.28 16.50
CA THR A 311 2.56 26.86 16.34
C THR A 311 1.92 26.23 15.11
N TRP A 312 0.78 25.56 15.31
CA TRP A 312 0.12 24.81 14.25
C TRP A 312 -1.37 24.68 14.53
N GLN A 313 -2.18 24.76 13.47
CA GLN A 313 -3.63 24.65 13.53
C GLN A 313 -4.15 23.54 12.64
N VAL A 314 -5.13 22.80 13.14
CA VAL A 314 -5.90 21.79 12.39
C VAL A 314 -7.38 22.15 12.51
N GLY A 315 -8.00 22.36 11.37
CA GLY A 315 -9.40 22.73 11.25
C GLY A 315 -10.34 21.52 11.06
N PRO A 316 -11.66 21.78 11.02
CA PRO A 316 -12.66 20.77 10.73
C PRO A 316 -12.59 20.36 9.26
N GLY A 317 -12.47 19.04 9.03
CA GLY A 317 -12.37 18.46 7.69
C GLY A 317 -10.96 18.47 7.11
N ASP A 318 -9.95 19.00 7.82
CA ASP A 318 -8.56 18.94 7.36
C ASP A 318 -8.07 17.49 7.29
N ARG A 319 -7.31 17.22 6.24
CA ARG A 319 -6.68 15.92 5.97
C ARG A 319 -5.17 16.12 5.89
N VAL A 320 -4.49 15.75 6.95
CA VAL A 320 -3.08 16.09 7.16
C VAL A 320 -2.22 14.83 7.23
N ALA A 321 -1.17 14.76 6.40
CA ALA A 321 -0.12 13.75 6.51
C ALA A 321 1.08 14.29 7.31
N ILE A 322 1.61 13.46 8.21
CA ILE A 322 2.85 13.73 8.94
C ILE A 322 3.96 12.81 8.42
N LEU A 323 4.94 13.40 7.76
CA LEU A 323 6.11 12.73 7.20
C LEU A 323 7.32 12.90 8.13
N GLY A 324 8.19 11.92 8.17
CA GLY A 324 9.41 12.00 8.98
C GLY A 324 10.10 10.65 9.09
N ALA A 325 11.41 10.68 9.31
CA ALA A 325 12.20 9.48 9.55
C ALA A 325 11.68 8.67 10.74
N ASN A 326 12.06 7.40 10.81
CA ASN A 326 11.78 6.58 11.98
C ASN A 326 12.40 7.21 13.23
N GLY A 327 11.59 7.31 14.29
CA GLY A 327 11.99 7.99 15.52
C GLY A 327 11.98 9.54 15.44
N ALA A 328 11.47 10.18 14.37
CA ALA A 328 11.33 11.64 14.31
C ALA A 328 10.33 12.22 15.32
N GLY A 329 9.46 11.37 15.89
CA GLY A 329 8.49 11.78 16.92
C GLY A 329 7.05 11.84 16.42
N LYS A 330 6.74 11.27 15.26
CA LYS A 330 5.38 11.23 14.68
C LYS A 330 4.36 10.66 15.68
N THR A 331 4.64 9.49 16.23
CA THR A 331 3.80 8.84 17.26
C THR A 331 3.62 9.72 18.50
N THR A 332 4.68 10.43 18.95
CA THR A 332 4.61 11.32 20.12
C THR A 332 3.71 12.51 19.85
N LEU A 333 3.79 13.09 18.65
CA LEU A 333 2.89 14.15 18.21
C LEU A 333 1.43 13.68 18.21
N LEU A 334 1.14 12.52 17.61
CA LEU A 334 -0.21 11.95 17.57
C LEU A 334 -0.75 11.63 18.97
N ARG A 335 0.09 11.09 19.87
CA ARG A 335 -0.28 10.84 21.28
C ARG A 335 -0.60 12.14 22.01
N MET A 336 0.10 13.23 21.72
CA MET A 336 -0.20 14.55 22.28
C MET A 336 -1.56 15.05 21.78
N LEU A 337 -1.86 14.95 20.48
CA LEU A 337 -3.16 15.31 19.91
C LEU A 337 -4.30 14.46 20.47
N ALA A 338 -4.04 13.17 20.72
CA ALA A 338 -4.98 12.25 21.37
C ALA A 338 -5.21 12.54 22.85
N GLY A 339 -4.45 13.47 23.45
CA GLY A 339 -4.53 13.79 24.88
C GLY A 339 -3.87 12.78 25.81
N VAL A 340 -3.13 11.79 25.26
CA VAL A 340 -2.40 10.78 26.04
C VAL A 340 -1.16 11.38 26.70
N THR A 341 -0.45 12.25 25.97
CA THR A 341 0.71 13.01 26.47
C THR A 341 0.40 14.50 26.51
N ARG A 342 0.98 15.20 27.49
CA ARG A 342 0.86 16.68 27.57
C ARG A 342 2.11 17.32 26.98
N PRO A 343 2.00 18.53 26.39
CA PRO A 343 3.19 19.29 26.01
C PRO A 343 3.99 19.70 27.26
N ASP A 344 5.30 19.81 27.14
CA ASP A 344 6.19 20.24 28.23
C ASP A 344 6.03 21.74 28.52
N SER A 345 5.78 22.54 27.47
CA SER A 345 5.44 23.95 27.56
C SER A 345 4.58 24.37 26.38
N GLY A 346 3.99 25.59 26.46
CA GLY A 346 3.03 26.06 25.49
C GLY A 346 1.62 25.54 25.78
N ARG A 347 0.70 25.62 24.82
CA ARG A 347 -0.70 25.24 24.99
C ARG A 347 -1.18 24.41 23.81
N LEU A 348 -1.84 23.29 24.10
CA LEU A 348 -2.67 22.56 23.16
C LEU A 348 -4.15 22.85 23.48
N ILE A 349 -4.83 23.51 22.57
CA ILE A 349 -6.25 23.80 22.69
C ILE A 349 -7.00 22.79 21.82
N THR A 350 -7.85 21.99 22.46
CA THR A 350 -8.71 21.01 21.79
C THR A 350 -10.15 21.53 21.78
N GLY A 351 -10.79 21.51 20.62
CA GLY A 351 -12.18 21.92 20.47
C GLY A 351 -13.12 21.09 21.34
N SER A 352 -14.13 21.73 21.97
CA SER A 352 -15.04 21.07 22.92
C SER A 352 -15.90 19.96 22.29
N THR A 353 -16.04 19.93 20.97
CA THR A 353 -16.80 18.91 20.22
C THR A 353 -15.92 17.80 19.67
N VAL A 354 -14.61 17.86 19.84
CA VAL A 354 -13.64 16.89 19.34
C VAL A 354 -13.80 15.56 20.06
N ARG A 355 -13.98 14.49 19.26
CA ARG A 355 -13.99 13.09 19.70
C ARG A 355 -12.89 12.36 18.91
N PRO A 356 -11.65 12.35 19.44
CA PRO A 356 -10.55 11.73 18.73
C PRO A 356 -10.60 10.22 18.88
N ALA A 357 -10.33 9.50 17.78
CA ALA A 357 -9.96 8.09 17.80
C ALA A 357 -8.50 7.96 17.39
N PHE A 358 -7.71 7.32 18.22
CA PHE A 358 -6.28 7.13 17.99
C PHE A 358 -5.98 5.67 17.66
N LEU A 359 -5.50 5.44 16.43
CA LEU A 359 -4.96 4.15 16.01
C LEU A 359 -3.47 4.12 16.34
N SER A 360 -3.11 3.42 17.41
CA SER A 360 -1.70 3.24 17.77
C SER A 360 -1.03 2.17 16.89
N GLN A 361 0.29 2.23 16.79
CA GLN A 361 1.07 1.20 16.12
C GLN A 361 1.04 -0.13 16.89
N GLU A 362 0.83 -0.11 18.21
CA GLU A 362 0.80 -1.28 19.07
C GLU A 362 -0.57 -1.97 19.08
N LEU A 363 -0.60 -3.28 18.83
CA LEU A 363 -1.82 -4.11 18.86
C LEU A 363 -2.22 -4.56 20.28
N ALA A 364 -1.49 -4.10 21.31
CA ALA A 364 -1.65 -4.56 22.69
C ALA A 364 -3.01 -4.18 23.34
N GLU A 365 -3.79 -3.32 22.69
CA GLU A 365 -5.07 -2.81 23.23
C GLU A 365 -6.29 -3.70 22.93
N LEU A 366 -6.09 -4.79 22.17
CA LEU A 366 -7.21 -5.68 21.84
C LEU A 366 -7.39 -6.75 22.94
N PRO A 367 -8.62 -6.97 23.44
CA PRO A 367 -8.90 -7.98 24.43
C PRO A 367 -8.78 -9.39 23.81
N SER A 368 -7.68 -10.08 24.07
CA SER A 368 -7.34 -11.39 23.48
C SER A 368 -8.36 -12.49 23.82
N GLU A 369 -9.00 -12.37 24.99
CA GLU A 369 -9.95 -13.36 25.52
C GLU A 369 -11.34 -13.28 24.90
N LEU A 370 -11.70 -12.12 24.33
CA LEU A 370 -13.01 -11.92 23.70
C LEU A 370 -13.05 -12.48 22.29
N ARG A 371 -14.25 -12.79 21.81
CA ARG A 371 -14.49 -13.08 20.40
C ARG A 371 -14.59 -11.78 19.61
N VAL A 372 -14.36 -11.85 18.29
CA VAL A 372 -14.42 -10.66 17.40
C VAL A 372 -15.71 -9.87 17.62
N LEU A 373 -16.88 -10.53 17.58
CA LEU A 373 -18.17 -9.86 17.77
C LEU A 373 -18.28 -9.20 19.16
N GLU A 374 -17.89 -9.91 20.20
CA GLU A 374 -17.92 -9.40 21.57
C GLU A 374 -17.01 -8.18 21.74
N ALA A 375 -15.83 -8.23 21.12
CA ALA A 375 -14.87 -7.13 21.14
C ALA A 375 -15.39 -5.87 20.42
N VAL A 376 -16.24 -6.00 19.40
CA VAL A 376 -16.91 -4.87 18.75
C VAL A 376 -18.09 -4.38 19.58
N GLU A 377 -18.92 -5.29 20.11
CA GLU A 377 -20.08 -4.95 20.94
C GLU A 377 -19.71 -4.26 22.26
N GLU A 378 -18.49 -4.50 22.77
CA GLU A 378 -17.95 -3.78 23.92
C GLU A 378 -17.87 -2.27 23.66
N VAL A 379 -17.58 -1.86 22.40
CA VAL A 379 -17.52 -0.44 22.00
C VAL A 379 -18.92 0.07 21.64
N ALA A 380 -19.61 -0.62 20.74
CA ALA A 380 -20.97 -0.27 20.34
C ALA A 380 -21.71 -1.48 19.77
N ARG A 381 -22.95 -1.69 20.23
CA ARG A 381 -23.84 -2.73 19.69
C ARG A 381 -24.48 -2.33 18.36
N ARG A 382 -24.64 -1.04 18.13
CA ARG A 382 -25.18 -0.44 16.91
C ARG A 382 -24.39 0.81 16.57
N VAL A 383 -24.16 1.03 15.29
CA VAL A 383 -23.39 2.15 14.74
C VAL A 383 -24.21 2.82 13.66
N ARG A 384 -24.17 4.13 13.58
CA ARG A 384 -24.82 4.89 12.51
C ARG A 384 -23.96 4.87 11.25
N LEU A 385 -24.55 4.39 10.16
CA LEU A 385 -23.95 4.43 8.83
C LEU A 385 -24.82 5.33 7.93
N GLY A 386 -24.53 6.63 7.91
CA GLY A 386 -25.40 7.62 7.27
C GLY A 386 -26.77 7.70 7.95
N ASP A 387 -27.84 7.48 7.18
CA ASP A 387 -29.22 7.48 7.67
C ASP A 387 -29.69 6.12 8.21
N ARG A 388 -28.81 5.11 8.22
CA ARG A 388 -29.12 3.76 8.69
C ARG A 388 -28.34 3.42 9.96
N GLU A 389 -28.97 2.64 10.81
CA GLU A 389 -28.34 2.02 11.95
C GLU A 389 -28.03 0.55 11.63
N ILE A 390 -26.76 0.15 11.77
CA ILE A 390 -26.31 -1.22 11.53
C ILE A 390 -25.82 -1.85 12.84
N SER A 391 -25.95 -3.18 12.92
CA SER A 391 -25.44 -3.94 14.07
C SER A 391 -23.91 -4.09 14.04
N ALA A 392 -23.30 -4.39 15.19
CA ALA A 392 -21.87 -4.73 15.29
C ALA A 392 -21.47 -5.87 14.33
N ALA A 393 -22.31 -6.90 14.19
CA ALA A 393 -22.08 -8.01 13.27
C ALA A 393 -22.04 -7.54 11.81
N GLN A 394 -23.03 -6.74 11.37
CA GLN A 394 -23.05 -6.20 10.00
C GLN A 394 -21.82 -5.29 9.72
N LEU A 395 -21.42 -4.49 10.71
CA LEU A 395 -20.21 -3.68 10.57
C LEU A 395 -18.97 -4.56 10.46
N ALA A 396 -18.87 -5.64 11.21
CA ALA A 396 -17.75 -6.59 11.15
C ALA A 396 -17.70 -7.34 9.82
N GLU A 397 -18.85 -7.73 9.23
CA GLU A 397 -18.93 -8.32 7.90
C GLU A 397 -18.38 -7.37 6.83
N VAL A 398 -18.68 -6.08 6.92
CA VAL A 398 -18.16 -5.03 6.03
C VAL A 398 -16.63 -4.97 6.09
N PHE A 399 -16.03 -5.22 7.27
CA PHE A 399 -14.58 -5.31 7.47
C PHE A 399 -13.99 -6.69 7.14
N GLY A 400 -14.76 -7.58 6.52
CA GLY A 400 -14.32 -8.89 6.04
C GLY A 400 -14.25 -9.97 7.13
N PHE A 401 -14.99 -9.81 8.22
CA PHE A 401 -15.20 -10.87 9.20
C PHE A 401 -16.50 -11.61 8.85
N ASP A 402 -16.39 -12.77 8.24
CA ASP A 402 -17.52 -13.66 7.96
C ASP A 402 -18.14 -14.24 9.23
N ASP A 403 -19.31 -14.89 9.12
CA ASP A 403 -20.02 -15.52 10.24
C ASP A 403 -19.16 -16.45 11.11
N ARG A 404 -18.17 -17.13 10.52
CA ARG A 404 -17.26 -18.01 11.25
C ARG A 404 -16.23 -17.22 12.03
N ARG A 405 -15.69 -16.17 11.41
CA ARG A 405 -14.67 -15.29 12.00
C ARG A 405 -15.23 -14.43 13.12
N LEU A 406 -16.52 -14.07 13.10
CA LEU A 406 -17.17 -13.35 14.20
C LEU A 406 -17.05 -14.06 15.56
N TRP A 407 -16.99 -15.39 15.54
CA TRP A 407 -16.89 -16.22 16.74
C TRP A 407 -15.46 -16.65 17.10
N THR A 408 -14.45 -16.23 16.31
CA THR A 408 -13.04 -16.53 16.59
C THR A 408 -12.54 -15.67 17.76
N PRO A 409 -11.77 -16.24 18.72
CA PRO A 409 -11.08 -15.46 19.73
C PRO A 409 -10.11 -14.45 19.11
N VAL A 410 -10.05 -13.24 19.66
CA VAL A 410 -9.16 -12.18 19.17
C VAL A 410 -7.69 -12.62 19.22
N GLY A 411 -7.31 -13.42 20.21
CA GLY A 411 -5.96 -13.98 20.33
C GLY A 411 -5.55 -14.88 19.15
N ASP A 412 -6.50 -15.51 18.45
CA ASP A 412 -6.27 -16.45 17.35
C ASP A 412 -6.24 -15.74 15.98
N LEU A 413 -6.49 -14.42 15.94
CA LEU A 413 -6.46 -13.63 14.71
C LEU A 413 -5.02 -13.39 14.23
N SER A 414 -4.83 -13.35 12.91
CA SER A 414 -3.60 -12.88 12.29
C SER A 414 -3.36 -11.39 12.60
N GLY A 415 -2.13 -10.89 12.41
CA GLY A 415 -1.77 -9.49 12.61
C GLY A 415 -2.68 -8.55 11.80
N GLY A 416 -2.89 -8.82 10.52
CA GLY A 416 -3.78 -8.03 9.67
C GLY A 416 -5.25 -8.08 10.09
N GLU A 417 -5.76 -9.24 10.56
CA GLU A 417 -7.13 -9.35 11.12
C GLU A 417 -7.27 -8.56 12.41
N ARG A 418 -6.27 -8.59 13.30
CA ARG A 418 -6.26 -7.76 14.51
C ARG A 418 -6.27 -6.27 14.16
N ARG A 419 -5.50 -5.85 13.14
CA ARG A 419 -5.46 -4.46 12.70
C ARG A 419 -6.82 -4.02 12.13
N ARG A 420 -7.48 -4.86 11.34
CA ARG A 420 -8.85 -4.63 10.87
C ARG A 420 -9.85 -4.50 12.01
N LEU A 421 -9.75 -5.38 13.02
CA LEU A 421 -10.61 -5.34 14.21
C LEU A 421 -10.37 -4.05 15.02
N GLN A 422 -9.12 -3.63 15.17
CA GLN A 422 -8.77 -2.38 15.86
C GLN A 422 -9.40 -1.17 15.15
N MET A 423 -9.28 -1.10 13.82
CA MET A 423 -9.89 -0.05 13.01
C MET A 423 -11.42 -0.06 13.14
N LEU A 424 -12.03 -1.24 13.06
CA LEU A 424 -13.47 -1.43 13.23
C LEU A 424 -13.95 -0.90 14.60
N ARG A 425 -13.25 -1.22 15.69
CA ARG A 425 -13.57 -0.74 17.04
C ARG A 425 -13.46 0.78 17.14
N LEU A 426 -12.42 1.36 16.54
CA LEU A 426 -12.27 2.82 16.49
C LEU A 426 -13.44 3.50 15.80
N LEU A 427 -13.85 2.98 14.65
CA LEU A 427 -14.97 3.55 13.89
C LEU A 427 -16.32 3.32 14.56
N ALA A 428 -16.49 2.21 15.28
CA ALA A 428 -17.68 1.91 16.07
C ALA A 428 -17.93 2.95 17.19
N SER A 429 -16.88 3.66 17.65
CA SER A 429 -17.02 4.76 18.63
C SER A 429 -17.56 6.08 18.06
N GLU A 430 -17.90 6.13 16.77
CA GLU A 430 -18.39 7.31 16.05
C GLU A 430 -17.51 8.57 16.26
N PRO A 431 -16.18 8.48 16.00
CA PRO A 431 -15.31 9.64 16.17
C PRO A 431 -15.57 10.70 15.10
N ASN A 432 -15.08 11.92 15.31
CA ASN A 432 -15.06 12.98 14.31
C ASN A 432 -13.64 13.45 13.97
N VAL A 433 -12.63 12.92 14.66
CA VAL A 433 -11.21 13.11 14.37
C VAL A 433 -10.53 11.75 14.39
N LEU A 434 -9.81 11.41 13.33
CA LEU A 434 -8.97 10.21 13.24
C LEU A 434 -7.50 10.61 13.34
N LEU A 435 -6.81 10.02 14.29
CA LEU A 435 -5.37 10.10 14.47
C LEU A 435 -4.79 8.73 14.16
N LEU A 436 -4.10 8.58 13.03
CA LEU A 436 -3.68 7.28 12.51
C LEU A 436 -2.15 7.19 12.50
N ASP A 437 -1.61 6.23 13.26
CA ASP A 437 -0.17 5.94 13.32
C ASP A 437 0.13 4.65 12.56
N GLU A 438 0.76 4.79 11.40
CA GLU A 438 1.10 3.70 10.48
C GLU A 438 -0.09 2.74 10.22
N PRO A 439 -1.22 3.24 9.71
CA PRO A 439 -2.44 2.43 9.57
C PRO A 439 -2.32 1.31 8.54
N THR A 440 -1.35 1.38 7.64
CA THR A 440 -1.13 0.45 6.53
C THR A 440 -0.30 -0.77 6.89
N ASN A 441 0.40 -0.76 8.02
CA ASN A 441 1.27 -1.85 8.43
C ASN A 441 0.49 -3.16 8.60
N ASP A 442 1.07 -4.27 8.14
CA ASP A 442 0.53 -5.64 8.23
C ASP A 442 -0.79 -5.87 7.47
N LEU A 443 -1.27 -4.91 6.68
CA LEU A 443 -2.46 -5.05 5.85
C LEU A 443 -2.11 -5.58 4.45
N ASP A 444 -2.93 -6.48 3.93
CA ASP A 444 -2.85 -6.91 2.54
C ASP A 444 -3.46 -5.86 1.60
N THR A 445 -3.18 -5.99 0.31
CA THR A 445 -3.57 -5.02 -0.72
C THR A 445 -5.08 -4.76 -0.80
N ASP A 446 -5.92 -5.77 -0.55
CA ASP A 446 -7.38 -5.63 -0.59
C ASP A 446 -7.89 -4.88 0.63
N THR A 447 -7.32 -5.15 1.80
CA THR A 447 -7.63 -4.44 3.04
C THR A 447 -7.15 -2.98 2.99
N LEU A 448 -5.98 -2.74 2.38
CA LEU A 448 -5.47 -1.39 2.13
C LEU A 448 -6.43 -0.58 1.24
N ALA A 449 -6.89 -1.16 0.13
CA ALA A 449 -7.84 -0.50 -0.75
C ALA A 449 -9.16 -0.16 -0.03
N ALA A 450 -9.71 -1.10 0.76
CA ALA A 450 -10.92 -0.87 1.54
C ALA A 450 -10.73 0.23 2.61
N LEU A 451 -9.55 0.27 3.27
CA LEU A 451 -9.20 1.31 4.23
C LEU A 451 -9.14 2.69 3.56
N GLU A 452 -8.51 2.77 2.40
CA GLU A 452 -8.41 4.02 1.64
C GLU A 452 -9.77 4.54 1.19
N ASP A 453 -10.63 3.67 0.65
CA ASP A 453 -12.00 4.03 0.27
C ASP A 453 -12.79 4.58 1.46
N LEU A 454 -12.60 3.97 2.64
CA LEU A 454 -13.20 4.42 3.88
C LEU A 454 -12.69 5.81 4.27
N LEU A 455 -11.36 6.00 4.30
CA LEU A 455 -10.74 7.26 4.70
C LEU A 455 -11.03 8.37 3.69
N ASP A 456 -11.05 8.07 2.39
CA ASP A 456 -11.38 9.01 1.34
C ASP A 456 -12.83 9.56 1.49
N SER A 457 -13.77 8.68 1.81
CA SER A 457 -15.17 9.07 2.06
C SER A 457 -15.44 9.64 3.45
N TRP A 458 -14.45 9.66 4.35
CA TRP A 458 -14.60 10.10 5.73
C TRP A 458 -14.84 11.62 5.84
N PRO A 459 -15.94 12.07 6.46
CA PRO A 459 -16.29 13.51 6.51
C PRO A 459 -15.61 14.30 7.65
N GLY A 460 -14.85 13.62 8.52
CA GLY A 460 -14.17 14.24 9.67
C GLY A 460 -12.74 14.68 9.37
N THR A 461 -12.05 15.16 10.40
CA THR A 461 -10.64 15.55 10.33
C THR A 461 -9.74 14.32 10.45
N ILE A 462 -8.72 14.22 9.61
CA ILE A 462 -7.73 13.13 9.61
C ILE A 462 -6.34 13.71 9.82
N VAL A 463 -5.59 13.12 10.77
CA VAL A 463 -4.14 13.32 10.88
C VAL A 463 -3.49 11.93 10.79
N VAL A 464 -2.73 11.67 9.75
CA VAL A 464 -2.12 10.37 9.48
C VAL A 464 -0.60 10.48 9.43
N ALA A 465 0.09 9.64 10.18
CA ALA A 465 1.50 9.38 10.03
C ALA A 465 1.63 8.06 9.27
N SER A 466 2.22 8.09 8.08
CA SER A 466 2.42 6.89 7.25
C SER A 466 3.64 7.02 6.37
N HIS A 467 4.16 5.87 5.96
CA HIS A 467 5.20 5.72 4.96
C HIS A 467 4.64 5.29 3.60
N ASP A 468 3.36 4.95 3.53
CA ASP A 468 2.66 4.57 2.30
C ASP A 468 2.32 5.82 1.47
N ARG A 469 3.03 6.01 0.34
CA ARG A 469 2.84 7.16 -0.56
C ARG A 469 1.44 7.20 -1.15
N TYR A 470 0.89 6.06 -1.56
CA TYR A 470 -0.45 5.98 -2.14
C TYR A 470 -1.54 6.41 -1.15
N LEU A 471 -1.43 5.95 0.11
CA LEU A 471 -2.35 6.39 1.17
C LEU A 471 -2.26 7.90 1.38
N ILE A 472 -1.02 8.45 1.48
CA ILE A 472 -0.80 9.87 1.71
C ILE A 472 -1.41 10.71 0.58
N GLU A 473 -1.10 10.38 -0.67
CA GLU A 473 -1.59 11.10 -1.86
C GLU A 473 -3.12 11.02 -2.01
N ARG A 474 -3.72 9.90 -1.61
CA ARG A 474 -5.16 9.69 -1.73
C ARG A 474 -5.97 10.34 -0.60
N VAL A 475 -5.44 10.30 0.63
CA VAL A 475 -6.21 10.64 1.84
C VAL A 475 -5.89 12.04 2.35
N ALA A 476 -4.68 12.58 2.13
CA ALA A 476 -4.25 13.84 2.70
C ALA A 476 -4.21 14.97 1.66
N ASP A 477 -4.78 16.13 2.04
CA ASP A 477 -4.73 17.35 1.24
C ASP A 477 -3.47 18.18 1.52
N THR A 478 -2.88 18.00 2.71
CA THR A 478 -1.69 18.74 3.16
C THR A 478 -0.70 17.80 3.83
N ALA A 479 0.59 18.05 3.63
CA ALA A 479 1.65 17.28 4.27
C ALA A 479 2.57 18.17 5.12
N TYR A 480 3.03 17.63 6.24
CA TYR A 480 4.01 18.26 7.11
C TYR A 480 5.17 17.33 7.37
N GLY A 481 6.39 17.87 7.32
CA GLY A 481 7.64 17.13 7.55
C GLY A 481 8.22 17.38 8.94
N MET A 482 8.61 16.30 9.60
CA MET A 482 9.40 16.30 10.84
C MET A 482 10.81 15.82 10.52
N PHE A 483 11.76 16.75 10.50
CA PHE A 483 13.15 16.44 10.08
C PHE A 483 14.10 16.22 11.27
N GLY A 484 13.59 16.11 12.49
CA GLY A 484 14.38 15.91 13.70
C GLY A 484 15.04 17.17 14.25
N ASP A 485 14.70 18.33 13.73
CA ASP A 485 15.18 19.65 14.14
C ASP A 485 14.19 20.41 15.07
N GLY A 486 13.20 19.71 15.59
CA GLY A 486 12.17 20.28 16.47
C GLY A 486 11.12 21.12 15.73
N ARG A 487 11.08 21.10 14.40
CA ARG A 487 10.17 21.90 13.59
C ARG A 487 9.17 21.03 12.83
N LEU A 488 7.96 21.54 12.71
CA LEU A 488 6.94 21.00 11.83
C LEU A 488 6.88 21.88 10.58
N VAL A 489 7.31 21.34 9.44
CA VAL A 489 7.49 22.10 8.18
C VAL A 489 6.39 21.73 7.21
N HIS A 490 5.64 22.71 6.72
CA HIS A 490 4.64 22.48 5.66
C HIS A 490 5.32 22.11 4.35
N LEU A 491 4.80 21.09 3.66
CA LEU A 491 5.32 20.52 2.42
C LEU A 491 4.25 20.58 1.32
N PRO A 492 4.15 21.68 0.57
CA PRO A 492 3.19 21.79 -0.53
C PRO A 492 3.38 20.73 -1.64
N GLY A 493 4.61 20.28 -1.87
CA GLY A 493 4.94 19.20 -2.81
C GLY A 493 4.85 17.79 -2.20
N GLY A 494 4.26 17.64 -1.01
CA GLY A 494 4.00 16.34 -0.40
C GLY A 494 5.25 15.48 -0.15
N VAL A 495 5.16 14.21 -0.52
CA VAL A 495 6.23 13.21 -0.31
C VAL A 495 7.47 13.53 -1.12
N ASP A 496 7.32 13.99 -2.36
CA ASP A 496 8.47 14.29 -3.24
C ASP A 496 9.30 15.46 -2.71
N GLU A 497 8.64 16.50 -2.19
CA GLU A 497 9.34 17.61 -1.53
C GLU A 497 10.04 17.15 -0.25
N TYR A 498 9.41 16.26 0.53
CA TYR A 498 10.05 15.67 1.71
C TYR A 498 11.37 14.98 1.32
N LEU A 499 11.35 14.14 0.30
CA LEU A 499 12.52 13.41 -0.18
C LEU A 499 13.60 14.33 -0.73
N ALA A 500 13.23 15.35 -1.52
CA ALA A 500 14.17 16.34 -2.01
C ALA A 500 14.91 17.02 -0.85
N ARG A 501 14.17 17.48 0.18
CA ARG A 501 14.75 18.13 1.35
C ARG A 501 15.62 17.21 2.21
N VAL A 502 15.27 15.91 2.30
CA VAL A 502 16.11 14.92 2.99
C VAL A 502 17.40 14.68 2.24
N ASN A 503 17.36 14.56 0.91
CA ASN A 503 18.53 14.34 0.05
C ASN A 503 19.47 15.55 0.02
N ASP A 504 18.96 16.78 0.13
CA ASP A 504 19.73 18.02 0.15
C ASP A 504 20.40 18.29 1.50
N ARG A 505 20.00 17.59 2.57
CA ARG A 505 20.65 17.74 3.88
C ARG A 505 22.03 17.07 3.87
N PRO A 506 23.12 17.80 4.22
CA PRO A 506 24.42 17.18 4.38
C PRO A 506 24.32 16.14 5.51
N GLY A 507 24.61 14.88 5.18
CA GLY A 507 24.71 13.81 6.18
C GLY A 507 25.68 14.17 7.29
N PRO A 508 25.50 13.70 8.54
CA PRO A 508 26.44 13.92 9.62
C PRO A 508 27.80 13.28 9.28
N GLY A 509 28.74 14.09 8.76
CA GLY A 509 30.08 13.64 8.39
C GLY A 509 30.68 14.25 7.13
N ARG A 510 29.91 14.99 6.34
CA ARG A 510 30.48 15.83 5.28
C ARG A 510 30.80 17.22 5.84
N THR A 511 32.04 17.46 6.19
CA THR A 511 32.56 18.83 6.30
C THR A 511 32.33 19.54 4.98
N PRO A 512 31.76 20.76 4.98
CA PRO A 512 31.59 21.52 3.75
C PRO A 512 32.98 21.80 3.19
N ALA A 513 33.32 21.17 2.07
CA ALA A 513 34.45 21.61 1.28
C ALA A 513 34.14 23.06 0.91
N SER A 514 35.03 23.95 1.32
CA SER A 514 35.07 25.38 1.02
C SER A 514 34.71 25.59 -0.46
N ALA A 515 33.49 26.05 -0.71
CA ALA A 515 33.08 26.47 -2.04
C ALA A 515 33.78 27.80 -2.35
N ALA A 516 34.79 27.74 -3.21
CA ALA A 516 35.23 28.91 -3.95
C ALA A 516 34.06 29.43 -4.81
N PRO A 517 33.88 30.73 -4.96
CA PRO A 517 32.78 31.28 -5.74
C PRO A 517 33.04 31.01 -7.23
N THR A 518 32.39 29.97 -7.73
CA THR A 518 32.30 29.75 -9.17
C THR A 518 31.12 30.57 -9.67
N THR A 519 31.41 31.61 -10.41
CA THR A 519 30.44 32.35 -11.22
C THR A 519 29.78 31.38 -12.20
N ALA A 520 28.55 30.96 -11.92
CA ALA A 520 27.71 30.26 -12.87
C ALA A 520 27.23 31.23 -13.96
N PRO A 521 27.23 30.83 -15.23
CA PRO A 521 26.59 31.61 -16.27
C PRO A 521 25.09 31.55 -16.04
N ALA A 522 24.43 32.70 -16.10
CA ALA A 522 22.99 32.85 -16.01
C ALA A 522 22.32 32.02 -17.13
N ALA A 523 21.75 30.87 -16.78
CA ALA A 523 20.76 30.20 -17.61
C ALA A 523 19.50 31.04 -17.57
N GLY A 524 18.98 31.41 -18.79
CA GLY A 524 17.83 32.26 -18.96
C GLY A 524 16.58 31.71 -18.31
N GLY A 525 16.26 32.19 -17.12
CA GLY A 525 14.99 31.94 -16.47
C GLY A 525 13.89 32.80 -17.09
N MET A 526 12.74 32.19 -17.36
CA MET A 526 11.53 32.86 -17.84
C MET A 526 11.21 34.07 -16.97
N SER A 527 10.92 35.22 -17.58
CA SER A 527 10.60 36.43 -16.84
C SER A 527 9.28 36.28 -16.04
N ALA A 528 9.12 37.01 -14.94
CA ALA A 528 7.90 36.98 -14.14
C ALA A 528 6.63 37.35 -14.95
N ALA A 529 6.78 38.04 -16.06
CA ALA A 529 5.70 38.38 -16.97
C ALA A 529 5.32 37.18 -17.87
N GLU A 530 6.30 36.45 -18.39
CA GLU A 530 6.11 35.22 -19.18
C GLU A 530 5.50 34.11 -18.31
N ALA A 531 5.97 33.90 -17.06
CA ALA A 531 5.41 32.94 -16.12
C ALA A 531 3.93 33.22 -15.76
N ARG A 532 3.55 34.52 -15.68
CA ARG A 532 2.14 34.90 -15.49
C ARG A 532 1.30 34.63 -16.75
N GLN A 533 1.86 34.78 -17.91
CA GLN A 533 1.15 34.53 -19.17
C GLN A 533 0.92 33.04 -19.38
N VAL A 534 1.92 32.22 -19.11
CA VAL A 534 1.82 30.74 -19.16
C VAL A 534 0.79 30.21 -18.14
N ARG A 535 0.79 30.70 -16.91
CA ARG A 535 -0.23 30.34 -15.92
C ARG A 535 -1.65 30.74 -16.32
N LYS A 536 -1.81 31.87 -17.01
CA LYS A 536 -3.11 32.31 -17.53
C LYS A 536 -3.61 31.40 -18.64
N GLU A 537 -2.73 30.98 -19.53
CA GLU A 537 -3.06 30.04 -20.61
C GLU A 537 -3.37 28.64 -20.06
N LEU A 538 -2.62 28.12 -19.07
CA LEU A 538 -2.93 26.87 -18.38
C LEU A 538 -4.33 26.90 -17.77
N SER A 539 -4.68 27.95 -17.01
CA SER A 539 -6.02 28.09 -16.43
C SER A 539 -7.13 28.27 -17.47
N ARG A 540 -6.79 28.70 -18.69
CA ARG A 540 -7.73 28.74 -19.83
C ARG A 540 -7.96 27.34 -20.38
N LEU A 541 -6.90 26.57 -20.61
CA LEU A 541 -6.95 25.21 -21.11
C LEU A 541 -7.67 24.27 -20.12
N GLU A 542 -7.41 24.37 -18.82
CA GLU A 542 -8.15 23.64 -17.79
C GLU A 542 -9.66 23.87 -17.86
N ARG A 543 -10.06 25.13 -17.99
CA ARG A 543 -11.49 25.47 -18.15
C ARG A 543 -12.07 24.97 -19.47
N GLN A 544 -11.25 24.87 -20.53
CA GLN A 544 -11.67 24.33 -21.81
C GLN A 544 -11.87 22.81 -21.72
N VAL A 545 -10.94 22.08 -21.11
CA VAL A 545 -11.04 20.64 -20.86
C VAL A 545 -12.30 20.33 -20.04
N GLY A 546 -12.52 21.02 -18.91
CA GLY A 546 -13.72 20.81 -18.08
C GLY A 546 -15.06 21.08 -18.81
N LYS A 547 -15.10 22.02 -19.77
CA LYS A 547 -16.29 22.25 -20.62
C LYS A 547 -16.50 21.12 -21.62
N LEU A 548 -15.42 20.57 -22.18
CA LEU A 548 -15.48 19.47 -23.13
C LEU A 548 -15.90 18.17 -22.45
N GLU A 549 -15.44 17.93 -21.22
CA GLU A 549 -15.92 16.80 -20.38
C GLU A 549 -17.43 16.87 -20.08
N GLN A 550 -17.93 18.05 -19.70
CA GLN A 550 -19.35 18.25 -19.49
C GLN A 550 -20.17 18.01 -20.78
N LYS A 551 -19.65 18.42 -21.92
CA LYS A 551 -20.29 18.21 -23.22
C LYS A 551 -20.27 16.74 -23.63
N GLU A 552 -19.16 16.04 -23.35
CA GLU A 552 -19.05 14.58 -23.55
C GLU A 552 -20.07 13.83 -22.71
N ALA A 553 -20.17 14.14 -21.41
CA ALA A 553 -21.16 13.53 -20.52
C ALA A 553 -22.60 13.75 -21.01
N ALA A 554 -22.94 14.97 -21.44
CA ALA A 554 -24.26 15.28 -21.97
C ALA A 554 -24.58 14.52 -23.28
N LEU A 555 -23.57 14.29 -24.14
CA LEU A 555 -23.74 13.50 -25.37
C LEU A 555 -23.92 12.02 -25.07
N LEU A 556 -23.22 11.47 -24.06
CA LEU A 556 -23.39 10.10 -23.60
C LEU A 556 -24.80 9.87 -23.03
N ASP A 557 -25.33 10.81 -22.24
CA ASP A 557 -26.70 10.74 -21.73
C ASP A 557 -27.73 10.79 -22.89
N GLN A 558 -27.50 11.62 -23.90
CA GLN A 558 -28.35 11.66 -25.08
C GLN A 558 -28.29 10.38 -25.93
N LEU A 559 -27.12 9.76 -26.05
CA LEU A 559 -26.92 8.46 -26.68
C LEU A 559 -27.73 7.36 -25.94
N ALA A 560 -27.65 7.35 -24.61
CA ALA A 560 -28.40 6.40 -23.79
C ALA A 560 -29.92 6.60 -23.93
N ALA A 561 -30.38 7.86 -23.99
CA ALA A 561 -31.82 8.18 -24.15
C ALA A 561 -32.38 7.85 -25.55
N ASN A 562 -31.52 7.85 -26.58
CA ASN A 562 -31.94 7.63 -27.98
C ASN A 562 -31.47 6.30 -28.57
N ALA A 563 -31.14 5.32 -27.73
CA ALA A 563 -30.52 4.03 -28.11
C ALA A 563 -31.32 3.21 -29.16
N THR A 564 -32.60 3.54 -29.42
CA THR A 564 -33.46 2.86 -30.41
C THR A 564 -33.55 3.58 -31.76
N ASP A 565 -33.06 4.81 -31.87
CA ASP A 565 -33.08 5.60 -33.13
C ASP A 565 -31.70 5.58 -33.80
N TYR A 566 -31.53 4.73 -34.80
CA TYR A 566 -30.25 4.46 -35.47
C TYR A 566 -29.65 5.69 -36.16
N SER A 567 -30.47 6.59 -36.72
CA SER A 567 -30.02 7.81 -37.37
C SER A 567 -29.51 8.83 -36.35
N ARG A 568 -30.20 8.95 -35.24
CA ARG A 568 -29.81 9.88 -34.17
C ARG A 568 -28.56 9.42 -33.39
N VAL A 569 -28.43 8.10 -33.19
CA VAL A 569 -27.24 7.49 -32.58
C VAL A 569 -26.01 7.77 -33.43
N ALA A 570 -26.06 7.65 -34.77
CA ALA A 570 -24.95 7.92 -35.66
C ALA A 570 -24.51 9.40 -35.64
N GLU A 571 -25.47 10.34 -35.57
CA GLU A 571 -25.16 11.77 -35.43
C GLU A 571 -24.51 12.10 -34.09
N LEU A 572 -25.02 11.54 -32.99
CA LEU A 572 -24.48 11.75 -31.65
C LEU A 572 -23.09 11.12 -31.47
N ASP A 573 -22.84 9.96 -32.08
CA ASP A 573 -21.55 9.28 -32.05
C ASP A 573 -20.48 10.08 -32.81
N ALA A 574 -20.84 10.68 -33.97
CA ALA A 574 -19.94 11.58 -34.70
C ALA A 574 -19.61 12.83 -33.86
N GLN A 575 -20.60 13.42 -33.17
CA GLN A 575 -20.37 14.57 -32.28
C GLN A 575 -19.49 14.17 -31.07
N LEU A 576 -19.70 12.99 -30.51
CA LEU A 576 -18.90 12.46 -29.40
C LEU A 576 -17.44 12.27 -29.81
N THR A 577 -17.20 11.71 -31.00
CA THR A 577 -15.85 11.54 -31.56
C THR A 577 -15.16 12.88 -31.77
N GLN A 578 -15.87 13.89 -32.25
CA GLN A 578 -15.32 15.23 -32.41
C GLN A 578 -14.95 15.87 -31.07
N VAL A 579 -15.84 15.81 -30.07
CA VAL A 579 -15.62 16.39 -28.74
C VAL A 579 -14.45 15.70 -28.04
N ARG A 580 -14.25 14.39 -28.21
CA ARG A 580 -13.10 13.65 -27.70
C ARG A 580 -11.80 14.11 -28.34
N GLY A 581 -11.77 14.31 -29.65
CA GLY A 581 -10.60 14.86 -30.34
C GLY A 581 -10.25 16.26 -29.87
N GLU A 582 -11.23 17.16 -29.73
CA GLU A 582 -11.02 18.51 -29.20
C GLU A 582 -10.50 18.50 -27.74
N ARG A 583 -10.94 17.53 -26.92
CA ARG A 583 -10.46 17.34 -25.54
C ARG A 583 -9.00 16.87 -25.53
N GLU A 584 -8.67 15.83 -26.31
CA GLU A 584 -7.29 15.32 -26.41
C GLU A 584 -6.31 16.40 -26.89
N GLU A 585 -6.70 17.24 -27.86
CA GLU A 585 -5.87 18.37 -28.32
C GLU A 585 -5.66 19.39 -27.20
N ALA A 586 -6.70 19.72 -26.42
CA ALA A 586 -6.61 20.66 -25.31
C ALA A 586 -5.77 20.10 -24.15
N GLU A 587 -5.86 18.81 -23.84
CA GLU A 587 -5.04 18.12 -22.85
C GLU A 587 -3.57 18.07 -23.27
N GLN A 588 -3.26 17.77 -24.53
CA GLN A 588 -1.89 17.79 -25.05
C GLN A 588 -1.29 19.20 -25.02
N ALA A 589 -2.06 20.22 -25.39
CA ALA A 589 -1.63 21.61 -25.31
C ALA A 589 -1.34 22.03 -23.85
N TRP A 590 -2.18 21.58 -22.92
CA TRP A 590 -1.98 21.82 -21.49
C TRP A 590 -0.70 21.15 -20.97
N LEU A 591 -0.46 19.87 -21.31
CA LEU A 591 0.75 19.14 -20.94
C LEU A 591 2.02 19.82 -21.48
N THR A 592 2.01 20.24 -22.75
CA THR A 592 3.16 20.91 -23.38
C THR A 592 3.49 22.23 -22.69
N LEU A 593 2.47 23.01 -22.32
CA LEU A 593 2.66 24.27 -21.62
C LEU A 593 3.05 24.09 -20.14
N ALA A 594 2.60 22.99 -19.52
CA ALA A 594 2.95 22.67 -18.14
C ALA A 594 4.44 22.32 -18.00
N ASP A 595 5.01 21.62 -18.99
CA ASP A 595 6.44 21.29 -19.06
C ASP A 595 7.35 22.52 -19.29
N GLU A 596 6.81 23.64 -19.79
CA GLU A 596 7.56 24.88 -19.97
C GLU A 596 7.74 25.70 -18.68
N ILE A 597 7.01 25.35 -17.60
CA ILE A 597 7.18 26.02 -16.29
C ILE A 597 8.33 25.34 -15.55
N PRO A 598 9.48 26.02 -15.32
CA PRO A 598 10.51 25.45 -14.45
C PRO A 598 9.93 25.26 -13.07
N ALA A 599 10.10 24.05 -12.51
CA ALA A 599 9.75 23.74 -11.13
C ALA A 599 10.41 24.75 -10.20
N SER A 600 9.61 25.60 -9.58
CA SER A 600 10.04 26.65 -8.66
C SER A 600 10.32 26.08 -7.27
#